data_fc8ab4a8bf42e1660e438433eb97dbd3
#
_entry.id   fc8ab4a8bf42e1660e438433eb97dbd3
#
_cell.length_a   1.000
_cell.length_b   1.000
_cell.length_c   1.000
_cell.angle_alpha   90.00
_cell.angle_beta   90.00
_cell.angle_gamma   90.00
#
_symmetry.space_group_name_H-M   'P 1'
#
loop_
_entity.id
_entity.type
_entity.pdbx_description
1 polymer ?
#
loop_
_entity_poly.entity_id
_entity_poly.type
_entity_poly.pdbx_seq_one_letter_code
_entity_poly.pdbx_strand_id
1 'polypeptide(L)'
;MSTPELQLAALELTERARVASRELVRMTSAQRQKLVLDAAAAIAERSAEILAANAVDVAAAVDLSPAMLDRLKLNPARLQSLIKALREVAALPDPVGEVVEAFTRPNGLRVQRVRAPLGVILMIYESRPNVTAEAAALCLRSGNASLLRGGREALQTNSALLACFPEEFAQLVPPDRALLDELLKAEGRIDLCIPRGGPGLIRAISQKARIPVIQHYQGVCHLYVAADADLQLAAKLAANAKMSRPGVCNALECVLVDASVAAKALPLLDAAMPSVELRCDERSLAYVPRGVPASPEDYGREFLDLILAVKVVDGLESALAHIARFGSRHTESICTRDASMAEQFLREADASCVLWNASTRFNDGGELGLGAEIGISTSKLHAYGPMGLRELTCTRFVVRGDGQVRT
;
A
#
# COMPACT_ATOMS: atom_id res chain seq x y z
N MET A 1 -20.21 24.12 -1.30
CA MET A 1 -19.98 24.85 -2.57
C MET A 1 -18.54 25.35 -2.53
N SER A 2 -17.85 25.30 -3.68
CA SER A 2 -16.51 25.87 -3.78
C SER A 2 -16.60 27.39 -3.77
N THR A 3 -15.73 28.05 -2.97
CA THR A 3 -15.59 29.50 -2.97
C THR A 3 -14.36 29.91 -3.79
N PRO A 4 -14.32 31.13 -4.35
CA PRO A 4 -13.14 31.65 -5.05
C PRO A 4 -11.84 31.55 -4.21
N GLU A 5 -11.94 31.73 -2.90
CA GLU A 5 -10.83 31.64 -1.94
C GLU A 5 -10.25 30.21 -1.88
N LEU A 6 -11.10 29.18 -1.86
CA LEU A 6 -10.67 27.77 -1.86
C LEU A 6 -10.02 27.38 -3.19
N GLN A 7 -10.54 27.90 -4.29
CA GLN A 7 -9.92 27.68 -5.62
C GLN A 7 -8.55 28.35 -5.70
N LEU A 8 -8.40 29.56 -5.16
CA LEU A 8 -7.12 30.26 -5.10
C LEU A 8 -6.12 29.50 -4.21
N ALA A 9 -6.54 29.06 -3.02
CA ALA A 9 -5.68 28.28 -2.12
C ALA A 9 -5.22 26.95 -2.75
N ALA A 10 -6.11 26.23 -3.46
CA ALA A 10 -5.76 25.02 -4.19
C ALA A 10 -4.78 25.31 -5.35
N LEU A 11 -4.98 26.45 -6.04
CA LEU A 11 -4.09 26.91 -7.09
C LEU A 11 -2.68 27.19 -6.55
N GLU A 12 -2.56 27.97 -5.48
CA GLU A 12 -1.29 28.32 -4.84
C GLU A 12 -0.52 27.09 -4.37
N LEU A 13 -1.18 26.16 -3.68
CA LEU A 13 -0.57 24.90 -3.24
C LEU A 13 -0.02 24.10 -4.43
N THR A 14 -0.81 23.96 -5.48
CA THR A 14 -0.43 23.16 -6.66
C THR A 14 0.64 23.83 -7.49
N GLU A 15 0.64 25.15 -7.65
CA GLU A 15 1.70 25.89 -8.34
C GLU A 15 3.04 25.78 -7.60
N ARG A 16 3.06 25.97 -6.28
CA ARG A 16 4.28 25.78 -5.48
C ARG A 16 4.82 24.35 -5.64
N ALA A 17 3.95 23.35 -5.56
CA ALA A 17 4.34 21.95 -5.76
C ALA A 17 4.88 21.70 -7.19
N ARG A 18 4.32 22.31 -8.22
CA ARG A 18 4.82 22.22 -9.60
C ARG A 18 6.20 22.84 -9.77
N VAL A 19 6.45 24.01 -9.19
CA VAL A 19 7.79 24.62 -9.19
C VAL A 19 8.79 23.69 -8.50
N ALA A 20 8.46 23.22 -7.31
CA ALA A 20 9.28 22.33 -6.51
C ALA A 20 9.59 20.99 -7.25
N SER A 21 8.61 20.40 -7.93
CA SER A 21 8.83 19.17 -8.69
C SER A 21 9.86 19.34 -9.83
N ARG A 22 9.90 20.53 -10.48
CA ARG A 22 10.90 20.84 -11.51
C ARG A 22 12.31 20.99 -10.93
N GLU A 23 12.43 21.48 -9.72
CA GLU A 23 13.70 21.58 -9.00
C GLU A 23 14.22 20.20 -8.60
N LEU A 24 13.36 19.35 -8.04
CA LEU A 24 13.71 17.98 -7.66
C LEU A 24 14.20 17.14 -8.85
N VAL A 25 13.65 17.34 -10.05
CA VAL A 25 14.12 16.68 -11.28
C VAL A 25 15.56 17.07 -11.64
N ARG A 26 15.97 18.30 -11.31
CA ARG A 26 17.34 18.79 -11.57
C ARG A 26 18.36 18.32 -10.55
N MET A 27 17.92 17.90 -9.37
CA MET A 27 18.79 17.41 -8.30
C MET A 27 19.42 16.06 -8.65
N THR A 28 20.65 15.89 -8.22
CA THR A 28 21.34 14.59 -8.26
C THR A 28 20.74 13.64 -7.22
N SER A 29 21.00 12.34 -7.41
CA SER A 29 20.65 11.31 -6.43
C SER A 29 21.16 11.64 -5.02
N ALA A 30 22.42 12.10 -4.90
CA ALA A 30 23.01 12.46 -3.62
C ALA A 30 22.33 13.65 -2.95
N GLN A 31 21.88 14.65 -3.72
CA GLN A 31 21.15 15.80 -3.19
C GLN A 31 19.78 15.36 -2.63
N ARG A 32 19.00 14.55 -3.38
CA ARG A 32 17.71 14.04 -2.89
C ARG A 32 17.89 13.12 -1.67
N GLN A 33 18.93 12.29 -1.66
CA GLN A 33 19.28 11.47 -0.50
C GLN A 33 19.57 12.35 0.74
N LYS A 34 20.35 13.42 0.56
CA LYS A 34 20.68 14.34 1.64
C LYS A 34 19.45 15.00 2.25
N LEU A 35 18.46 15.42 1.46
CA LEU A 35 17.21 15.99 1.97
C LEU A 35 16.51 15.04 2.94
N VAL A 36 16.45 13.75 2.63
CA VAL A 36 15.82 12.74 3.49
C VAL A 36 16.65 12.49 4.76
N LEU A 37 17.98 12.45 4.65
CA LEU A 37 18.87 12.30 5.81
C LEU A 37 18.81 13.50 6.75
N ASP A 38 18.78 14.70 6.20
CA ASP A 38 18.63 15.94 6.97
C ASP A 38 17.28 15.97 7.71
N ALA A 39 16.20 15.55 7.06
CA ALA A 39 14.89 15.42 7.71
C ALA A 39 14.90 14.38 8.84
N ALA A 40 15.55 13.22 8.64
CA ALA A 40 15.70 12.21 9.68
C ALA A 40 16.51 12.73 10.89
N ALA A 41 17.55 13.54 10.65
CA ALA A 41 18.32 14.19 11.71
C ALA A 41 17.49 15.26 12.45
N ALA A 42 16.76 16.10 11.73
CA ALA A 42 15.89 17.13 12.32
C ALA A 42 14.76 16.50 13.17
N ILE A 43 14.18 15.38 12.75
CA ILE A 43 13.19 14.63 13.56
C ILE A 43 13.84 14.08 14.84
N ALA A 44 15.09 13.61 14.77
CA ALA A 44 15.81 13.14 15.96
C ALA A 44 16.08 14.29 16.94
N GLU A 45 16.53 15.44 16.47
CA GLU A 45 16.79 16.64 17.27
C GLU A 45 15.51 17.20 17.90
N ARG A 46 14.40 17.24 17.15
CA ARG A 46 13.11 17.77 17.58
C ARG A 46 12.19 16.72 18.21
N SER A 47 12.72 15.58 18.63
CA SER A 47 11.91 14.45 19.15
C SER A 47 10.97 14.86 20.29
N ALA A 48 11.44 15.69 21.23
CA ALA A 48 10.64 16.15 22.37
C ALA A 48 9.44 17.02 21.91
N GLU A 49 9.64 17.90 20.95
CA GLU A 49 8.60 18.76 20.37
C GLU A 49 7.54 17.92 19.63
N ILE A 50 7.99 16.95 18.81
CA ILE A 50 7.11 16.06 18.06
C ILE A 50 6.26 15.20 19.00
N LEU A 51 6.86 14.65 20.07
CA LEU A 51 6.13 13.88 21.06
C LEU A 51 5.15 14.74 21.86
N ALA A 52 5.49 15.99 22.17
CA ALA A 52 4.58 16.94 22.81
C ALA A 52 3.39 17.28 21.90
N ALA A 53 3.62 17.53 20.60
CA ALA A 53 2.57 17.74 19.62
C ALA A 53 1.64 16.51 19.50
N ASN A 54 2.22 15.30 19.54
CA ASN A 54 1.44 14.07 19.52
C ASN A 54 0.60 13.88 20.80
N ALA A 55 1.13 14.26 21.95
CA ALA A 55 0.36 14.21 23.20
C ALA A 55 -0.88 15.13 23.15
N VAL A 56 -0.78 16.31 22.51
CA VAL A 56 -1.91 17.21 22.29
C VAL A 56 -2.97 16.58 21.38
N ASP A 57 -2.55 16.00 20.25
CA ASP A 57 -3.47 15.31 19.32
C ASP A 57 -4.17 14.13 19.99
N VAL A 58 -3.41 13.31 20.74
CA VAL A 58 -3.96 12.14 21.46
C VAL A 58 -4.96 12.56 22.55
N ALA A 59 -4.68 13.64 23.29
CA ALA A 59 -5.58 14.16 24.33
C ALA A 59 -6.90 14.72 23.75
N ALA A 60 -6.84 15.28 22.55
CA ALA A 60 -8.01 15.79 21.84
C ALA A 60 -8.85 14.72 21.13
N ALA A 61 -8.31 13.51 20.95
CA ALA A 61 -8.91 12.45 20.16
C ALA A 61 -9.87 11.54 20.96
N VAL A 62 -10.84 12.13 21.67
CA VAL A 62 -11.75 11.44 22.60
C VAL A 62 -12.74 10.48 21.91
N ASP A 63 -13.06 10.71 20.64
CA ASP A 63 -14.06 9.96 19.88
C ASP A 63 -13.45 8.84 19.01
N LEU A 64 -12.13 8.64 19.05
CA LEU A 64 -11.49 7.61 18.25
C LEU A 64 -11.65 6.22 18.86
N SER A 65 -11.83 5.21 18.00
CA SER A 65 -11.76 3.82 18.41
C SER A 65 -10.38 3.49 19.00
N PRO A 66 -10.26 2.48 19.89
CA PRO A 66 -8.98 2.06 20.44
C PRO A 66 -7.91 1.78 19.38
N ALA A 67 -8.30 1.17 18.27
CA ALA A 67 -7.41 0.87 17.13
C ALA A 67 -6.91 2.15 16.42
N MET A 68 -7.78 3.14 16.23
CA MET A 68 -7.39 4.43 15.63
C MET A 68 -6.52 5.24 16.59
N LEU A 69 -6.83 5.21 17.88
CA LEU A 69 -6.03 5.87 18.90
C LEU A 69 -4.62 5.25 19.00
N ASP A 70 -4.49 3.93 18.92
CA ASP A 70 -3.17 3.27 18.88
C ASP A 70 -2.36 3.68 17.63
N ARG A 71 -3.02 3.80 16.48
CA ARG A 71 -2.39 4.28 15.24
C ARG A 71 -1.92 5.74 15.33
N LEU A 72 -2.65 6.58 16.05
CA LEU A 72 -2.32 8.00 16.25
C LEU A 72 -1.12 8.18 17.19
N LYS A 73 -0.98 7.32 18.21
CA LYS A 73 0.05 7.45 19.24
C LYS A 73 1.46 7.28 18.68
N LEU A 74 2.31 8.27 18.92
CA LEU A 74 3.76 8.15 18.85
C LEU A 74 4.34 8.05 20.28
N ASN A 75 5.31 7.16 20.43
CA ASN A 75 6.16 7.09 21.60
C ASN A 75 7.63 7.11 21.16
N PRO A 76 8.59 7.24 22.08
CA PRO A 76 10.01 7.29 21.71
C PRO A 76 10.47 6.12 20.83
N ALA A 77 10.00 4.90 21.11
CA ALA A 77 10.35 3.73 20.31
C ALA A 77 9.79 3.79 18.87
N ARG A 78 8.52 4.20 18.69
CA ARG A 78 7.90 4.39 17.37
C ARG A 78 8.58 5.53 16.59
N LEU A 79 8.98 6.61 17.28
CA LEU A 79 9.70 7.71 16.64
C LEU A 79 11.11 7.29 16.21
N GLN A 80 11.83 6.50 17.01
CA GLN A 80 13.11 5.92 16.61
C GLN A 80 12.97 4.96 15.42
N SER A 81 11.89 4.16 15.39
CA SER A 81 11.59 3.30 14.24
C SER A 81 11.32 4.12 12.98
N LEU A 82 10.62 5.25 13.09
CA LEU A 82 10.40 6.17 11.97
C LEU A 82 11.73 6.76 11.46
N ILE A 83 12.59 7.26 12.34
CA ILE A 83 13.91 7.79 11.98
C ILE A 83 14.74 6.74 11.24
N LYS A 84 14.71 5.49 11.73
CA LYS A 84 15.39 4.36 11.08
C LYS A 84 14.82 4.12 9.67
N ALA A 85 13.50 4.08 9.53
CA ALA A 85 12.81 3.89 8.24
C ALA A 85 13.18 4.99 7.23
N LEU A 86 13.27 6.25 7.65
CA LEU A 86 13.70 7.35 6.77
C LEU A 86 15.14 7.17 6.29
N ARG A 87 16.05 6.71 7.15
CA ARG A 87 17.44 6.41 6.76
C ARG A 87 17.51 5.23 5.78
N GLU A 88 16.68 4.22 5.98
CA GLU A 88 16.55 3.09 5.04
C GLU A 88 16.03 3.57 3.68
N VAL A 89 15.00 4.41 3.64
CA VAL A 89 14.51 5.04 2.40
C VAL A 89 15.61 5.84 1.70
N ALA A 90 16.40 6.62 2.45
CA ALA A 90 17.52 7.40 1.90
C ALA A 90 18.59 6.50 1.26
N ALA A 91 18.80 5.29 1.80
CA ALA A 91 19.80 4.34 1.32
C ALA A 91 19.32 3.52 0.08
N LEU A 92 18.03 3.53 -0.23
CA LEU A 92 17.49 2.80 -1.39
C LEU A 92 18.12 3.28 -2.71
N PRO A 93 18.26 2.39 -3.69
CA PRO A 93 18.67 2.75 -5.05
C PRO A 93 17.75 3.81 -5.64
N ASP A 94 18.32 4.83 -6.27
CA ASP A 94 17.56 5.89 -6.91
C ASP A 94 16.96 5.40 -8.24
N PRO A 95 15.63 5.42 -8.41
CA PRO A 95 15.02 5.01 -9.66
C PRO A 95 15.12 6.09 -10.75
N VAL A 96 15.35 7.36 -10.40
CA VAL A 96 15.35 8.46 -11.37
C VAL A 96 16.55 8.37 -12.29
N GLY A 97 16.29 8.26 -13.58
CA GLY A 97 17.33 8.12 -14.61
C GLY A 97 17.72 6.66 -14.89
N GLU A 98 17.13 5.67 -14.20
CA GLU A 98 17.35 4.25 -14.50
C GLU A 98 16.92 3.95 -15.95
N VAL A 99 17.82 3.31 -16.71
CA VAL A 99 17.54 2.84 -18.07
C VAL A 99 16.92 1.44 -17.97
N VAL A 100 15.63 1.36 -18.24
CA VAL A 100 14.87 0.10 -18.18
C VAL A 100 15.08 -0.74 -19.44
N GLU A 101 15.24 -0.07 -20.60
CA GLU A 101 15.41 -0.69 -21.91
C GLU A 101 16.26 0.22 -22.79
N ALA A 102 17.11 -0.36 -23.65
CA ALA A 102 17.90 0.38 -24.62
C ALA A 102 18.06 -0.43 -25.92
N PHE A 103 17.86 0.20 -27.07
CA PHE A 103 18.06 -0.42 -28.38
C PHE A 103 18.40 0.62 -29.45
N THR A 104 18.97 0.17 -30.55
CA THR A 104 19.25 1.00 -31.74
C THR A 104 18.32 0.59 -32.87
N ARG A 105 17.70 1.58 -33.50
CA ARG A 105 16.85 1.35 -34.67
C ARG A 105 17.71 1.13 -35.95
N PRO A 106 17.18 0.48 -37.02
CA PRO A 106 17.90 0.29 -38.30
C PRO A 106 18.41 1.59 -38.91
N ASN A 107 17.74 2.73 -38.66
CA ASN A 107 18.17 4.03 -39.15
C ASN A 107 19.20 4.74 -38.26
N GLY A 108 19.75 4.06 -37.25
CA GLY A 108 20.77 4.58 -36.34
C GLY A 108 20.26 5.35 -35.13
N LEU A 109 18.93 5.56 -34.97
CA LEU A 109 18.39 6.19 -33.77
C LEU A 109 18.65 5.31 -32.51
N ARG A 110 19.29 5.87 -31.50
CA ARG A 110 19.50 5.24 -30.21
C ARG A 110 18.33 5.58 -29.28
N VAL A 111 17.55 4.57 -28.90
CA VAL A 111 16.33 4.70 -28.09
C VAL A 111 16.58 4.10 -26.73
N GLN A 112 16.25 4.85 -25.68
CA GLN A 112 16.27 4.39 -24.32
C GLN A 112 14.90 4.61 -23.67
N ARG A 113 14.46 3.68 -22.84
CA ARG A 113 13.33 3.84 -21.95
C ARG A 113 13.86 4.12 -20.55
N VAL A 114 13.62 5.33 -20.04
CA VAL A 114 14.27 5.86 -18.83
C VAL A 114 13.21 6.22 -17.80
N ARG A 115 13.44 5.90 -16.54
CA ARG A 115 12.56 6.30 -15.43
C ARG A 115 12.65 7.80 -15.17
N ALA A 116 11.50 8.41 -14.93
CA ALA A 116 11.36 9.81 -14.56
C ALA A 116 10.35 9.96 -13.42
N PRO A 117 10.49 10.97 -12.55
CA PRO A 117 9.47 11.27 -11.54
C PRO A 117 8.09 11.47 -12.14
N LEU A 118 7.05 11.16 -11.39
CA LEU A 118 5.66 11.49 -11.77
C LEU A 118 5.44 13.00 -11.78
N GLY A 119 5.93 13.70 -10.75
CA GLY A 119 5.83 15.15 -10.60
C GLY A 119 5.27 15.57 -9.25
N VAL A 120 3.95 15.80 -9.15
CA VAL A 120 3.27 16.17 -7.90
C VAL A 120 2.36 15.05 -7.45
N ILE A 121 2.55 14.60 -6.20
CA ILE A 121 1.78 13.53 -5.58
C ILE A 121 0.92 14.10 -4.46
N LEU A 122 -0.39 13.89 -4.52
CA LEU A 122 -1.33 14.17 -3.43
C LEU A 122 -1.54 12.89 -2.62
N MET A 123 -1.15 12.90 -1.35
CA MET A 123 -1.40 11.79 -0.45
C MET A 123 -2.45 12.16 0.59
N ILE A 124 -3.48 11.31 0.74
CA ILE A 124 -4.58 11.50 1.68
C ILE A 124 -4.60 10.31 2.63
N TYR A 125 -4.51 10.56 3.96
CA TYR A 125 -4.39 9.48 4.94
C TYR A 125 -5.08 9.83 6.26
N GLU A 126 -5.40 8.79 7.06
CA GLU A 126 -6.09 8.89 8.35
C GLU A 126 -5.16 8.46 9.48
N SER A 127 -5.27 9.10 10.65
CA SER A 127 -4.73 8.69 11.97
C SER A 127 -3.37 7.97 11.97
N ARG A 128 -2.43 8.40 11.14
CA ARG A 128 -1.10 7.76 11.00
C ARG A 128 -0.01 8.81 10.82
N PRO A 129 0.47 9.44 11.89
CA PRO A 129 1.48 10.51 11.77
C PRO A 129 2.77 10.08 11.08
N ASN A 130 3.23 8.83 11.30
CA ASN A 130 4.42 8.30 10.62
C ASN A 130 4.31 8.36 9.09
N VAL A 131 3.10 8.18 8.53
CA VAL A 131 2.86 8.24 7.08
C VAL A 131 3.23 9.60 6.50
N THR A 132 3.09 10.69 7.27
CA THR A 132 3.50 12.05 6.84
C THR A 132 4.97 12.08 6.46
N ALA A 133 5.85 11.62 7.34
CA ALA A 133 7.29 11.65 7.11
C ALA A 133 7.74 10.59 6.10
N GLU A 134 7.18 9.38 6.15
CA GLU A 134 7.49 8.30 5.21
C GLU A 134 7.11 8.67 3.77
N ALA A 135 5.92 9.25 3.57
CA ALA A 135 5.46 9.69 2.26
C ALA A 135 6.29 10.87 1.72
N ALA A 136 6.62 11.85 2.57
CA ALA A 136 7.51 12.94 2.19
C ALA A 136 8.87 12.40 1.72
N ALA A 137 9.47 11.49 2.49
CA ALA A 137 10.78 10.90 2.18
C ALA A 137 10.76 10.09 0.87
N LEU A 138 9.74 9.25 0.67
CA LEU A 138 9.59 8.47 -0.57
C LEU A 138 9.38 9.37 -1.79
N CYS A 139 8.56 10.42 -1.67
CA CYS A 139 8.36 11.38 -2.74
C CYS A 139 9.65 12.14 -3.06
N LEU A 140 10.36 12.67 -2.08
CA LEU A 140 11.65 13.36 -2.26
C LEU A 140 12.67 12.44 -2.93
N ARG A 141 12.83 11.20 -2.43
CA ARG A 141 13.82 10.26 -2.93
C ARG A 141 13.56 9.85 -4.38
N SER A 142 12.27 9.77 -4.77
CA SER A 142 11.83 9.50 -6.15
C SER A 142 11.70 10.77 -7.04
N GLY A 143 12.09 11.95 -6.52
CA GLY A 143 12.11 13.20 -7.28
C GLY A 143 10.74 13.87 -7.45
N ASN A 144 9.77 13.56 -6.59
CA ASN A 144 8.41 14.12 -6.61
C ASN A 144 8.21 15.14 -5.49
N ALA A 145 7.49 16.22 -5.78
CA ALA A 145 6.91 17.07 -4.75
C ALA A 145 5.64 16.42 -4.19
N SER A 146 5.34 16.66 -2.91
CA SER A 146 4.20 16.06 -2.24
C SER A 146 3.28 17.08 -1.59
N LEU A 147 1.99 16.85 -1.74
CA LEU A 147 0.89 17.48 -1.02
C LEU A 147 0.33 16.44 -0.04
N LEU A 148 0.49 16.66 1.26
CA LEU A 148 0.22 15.68 2.31
C LEU A 148 -1.01 16.12 3.12
N ARG A 149 -2.11 15.39 2.98
CA ARG A 149 -3.38 15.65 3.67
C ARG A 149 -3.64 14.56 4.69
N GLY A 150 -3.23 14.78 5.94
CA GLY A 150 -3.56 13.92 7.07
C GLY A 150 -4.96 14.17 7.64
N GLY A 151 -5.38 13.31 8.55
CA GLY A 151 -6.58 13.50 9.33
C GLY A 151 -6.46 14.70 10.28
N ARG A 152 -7.60 15.30 10.63
CA ARG A 152 -7.66 16.45 11.56
C ARG A 152 -7.13 16.08 12.95
N GLU A 153 -7.34 14.83 13.34
CA GLU A 153 -6.93 14.27 14.63
C GLU A 153 -5.40 14.16 14.82
N ALA A 154 -4.62 14.30 13.75
CA ALA A 154 -3.16 14.22 13.77
C ALA A 154 -2.49 15.53 13.33
N LEU A 155 -3.19 16.65 13.32
CA LEU A 155 -2.73 17.89 12.69
C LEU A 155 -1.47 18.44 13.34
N GLN A 156 -1.40 18.49 14.65
CA GLN A 156 -0.22 19.04 15.37
C GLN A 156 1.01 18.17 15.12
N THR A 157 0.84 16.86 15.22
CA THR A 157 1.91 15.88 14.97
C THR A 157 2.40 15.95 13.52
N ASN A 158 1.48 15.99 12.56
CA ASN A 158 1.82 16.07 11.13
C ASN A 158 2.56 17.38 10.82
N SER A 159 2.15 18.51 11.42
CA SER A 159 2.82 19.80 11.28
C SER A 159 4.23 19.77 11.86
N ALA A 160 4.41 19.21 13.05
CA ALA A 160 5.71 19.09 13.69
C ALA A 160 6.68 18.17 12.92
N LEU A 161 6.19 17.06 12.38
CA LEU A 161 6.98 16.16 11.55
C LEU A 161 7.36 16.81 10.22
N LEU A 162 6.41 17.47 9.55
CA LEU A 162 6.67 18.06 8.25
C LEU A 162 7.55 19.30 8.30
N ALA A 163 7.56 20.02 9.42
CA ALA A 163 8.51 21.11 9.67
C ALA A 163 9.98 20.66 9.75
N CYS A 164 10.25 19.35 9.71
CA CYS A 164 11.59 18.79 9.55
C CYS A 164 11.99 18.58 8.07
N PHE A 165 11.08 18.82 7.13
CA PHE A 165 11.31 18.73 5.68
C PHE A 165 11.32 20.12 5.06
N PRO A 166 11.98 20.31 3.90
CA PRO A 166 11.86 21.57 3.16
C PRO A 166 10.41 21.78 2.69
N GLU A 167 9.80 22.90 3.11
CA GLU A 167 8.38 23.19 2.87
C GLU A 167 8.02 23.25 1.38
N GLU A 168 8.96 23.71 0.56
CA GLU A 168 8.76 23.79 -0.88
C GLU A 168 8.50 22.42 -1.53
N PHE A 169 9.12 21.33 -1.02
CA PHE A 169 9.03 19.99 -1.61
C PHE A 169 7.96 19.12 -0.99
N ALA A 170 7.60 19.37 0.29
CA ALA A 170 6.60 18.59 1.01
C ALA A 170 5.68 19.55 1.78
N GLN A 171 4.45 19.72 1.30
CA GLN A 171 3.49 20.68 1.83
C GLN A 171 2.36 19.98 2.59
N LEU A 172 2.06 20.49 3.80
CA LEU A 172 0.89 20.05 4.54
C LEU A 172 -0.37 20.74 4.00
N VAL A 173 -1.33 19.94 3.56
CA VAL A 173 -2.64 20.42 3.12
C VAL A 173 -3.54 20.56 4.36
N PRO A 174 -4.18 21.72 4.58
CA PRO A 174 -5.16 21.90 5.63
C PRO A 174 -6.26 20.81 5.60
N PRO A 175 -6.78 20.36 6.77
CA PRO A 175 -7.78 19.30 6.84
C PRO A 175 -9.20 19.76 6.46
N ASP A 176 -9.30 20.69 5.50
CA ASP A 176 -10.55 21.19 4.93
C ASP A 176 -11.03 20.25 3.80
N ARG A 177 -12.32 19.84 3.87
CA ARG A 177 -12.90 18.95 2.85
C ARG A 177 -13.19 19.67 1.54
N ALA A 178 -13.55 20.95 1.60
CA ALA A 178 -13.87 21.70 0.39
C ALA A 178 -12.58 22.05 -0.39
N LEU A 179 -11.49 22.37 0.32
CA LEU A 179 -10.16 22.51 -0.30
C LEU A 179 -9.70 21.20 -0.95
N LEU A 180 -9.90 20.05 -0.27
CA LEU A 180 -9.60 18.75 -0.86
C LEU A 180 -10.40 18.50 -2.15
N ASP A 181 -11.70 18.83 -2.16
CA ASP A 181 -12.53 18.69 -3.36
C ASP A 181 -12.00 19.54 -4.54
N GLU A 182 -11.38 20.70 -4.29
CA GLU A 182 -10.71 21.49 -5.33
C GLU A 182 -9.38 20.87 -5.80
N LEU A 183 -8.57 20.35 -4.87
CA LEU A 183 -7.33 19.65 -5.22
C LEU A 183 -7.59 18.39 -6.07
N LEU A 184 -8.68 17.64 -5.78
CA LEU A 184 -9.07 16.48 -6.58
C LEU A 184 -9.48 16.81 -8.04
N LYS A 185 -9.77 18.10 -8.33
CA LYS A 185 -10.07 18.61 -9.68
C LYS A 185 -8.86 19.21 -10.40
N ALA A 186 -7.70 19.26 -9.75
CA ALA A 186 -6.51 19.97 -10.25
C ALA A 186 -5.78 19.20 -11.36
N GLU A 187 -6.48 18.90 -12.46
CA GLU A 187 -5.94 18.24 -13.66
C GLU A 187 -4.73 18.99 -14.22
N GLY A 188 -3.70 18.24 -14.61
CA GLY A 188 -2.44 18.79 -15.10
C GLY A 188 -1.55 19.43 -14.03
N ARG A 189 -2.00 19.57 -12.78
CA ARG A 189 -1.24 20.14 -11.66
C ARG A 189 -0.85 19.08 -10.63
N ILE A 190 -1.69 18.07 -10.41
CA ILE A 190 -1.42 16.89 -9.60
C ILE A 190 -1.37 15.68 -10.53
N ASP A 191 -0.30 14.90 -10.46
CA ASP A 191 -0.07 13.77 -11.36
C ASP A 191 -0.62 12.47 -10.81
N LEU A 192 -0.70 12.33 -9.48
CA LEU A 192 -1.20 11.14 -8.82
C LEU A 192 -1.78 11.47 -7.45
N CYS A 193 -2.93 10.87 -7.12
CA CYS A 193 -3.50 10.83 -5.78
C CYS A 193 -3.39 9.42 -5.20
N ILE A 194 -2.89 9.32 -3.96
CA ILE A 194 -2.74 8.05 -3.23
C ILE A 194 -3.56 8.15 -1.93
N PRO A 195 -4.79 7.64 -1.89
CA PRO A 195 -5.59 7.60 -0.67
C PRO A 195 -5.19 6.40 0.21
N ARG A 196 -5.07 6.65 1.53
CA ARG A 196 -4.76 5.67 2.59
C ARG A 196 -5.79 5.78 3.71
N GLY A 197 -6.83 5.00 3.66
CA GLY A 197 -7.89 5.01 4.67
C GLY A 197 -8.92 3.93 4.41
N GLY A 198 -10.05 4.00 5.09
CA GLY A 198 -11.13 3.02 4.91
C GLY A 198 -11.77 3.08 3.51
N PRO A 199 -12.51 2.01 3.11
CA PRO A 199 -13.13 1.90 1.77
C PRO A 199 -14.06 3.09 1.43
N GLY A 200 -14.71 3.68 2.44
CA GLY A 200 -15.58 4.85 2.27
C GLY A 200 -14.81 6.09 1.80
N LEU A 201 -13.64 6.36 2.39
CA LEU A 201 -12.77 7.47 1.97
C LEU A 201 -12.29 7.26 0.53
N ILE A 202 -11.82 6.07 0.21
CA ILE A 202 -11.28 5.76 -1.12
C ILE A 202 -12.36 5.89 -2.18
N ARG A 203 -13.57 5.38 -1.94
CA ARG A 203 -14.72 5.53 -2.85
C ARG A 203 -15.09 7.00 -3.06
N ALA A 204 -15.17 7.78 -1.97
CA ALA A 204 -15.52 9.20 -2.05
C ALA A 204 -14.49 9.99 -2.87
N ILE A 205 -13.18 9.70 -2.71
CA ILE A 205 -12.10 10.31 -3.49
C ILE A 205 -12.22 9.88 -4.96
N SER A 206 -12.33 8.58 -5.23
CA SER A 206 -12.39 8.05 -6.61
C SER A 206 -13.60 8.57 -7.40
N GLN A 207 -14.73 8.83 -6.74
CA GLN A 207 -15.91 9.39 -7.38
C GLN A 207 -15.79 10.88 -7.72
N LYS A 208 -15.00 11.64 -6.95
CA LYS A 208 -14.85 13.09 -7.11
C LYS A 208 -13.63 13.49 -7.93
N ALA A 209 -12.59 12.66 -7.92
CA ALA A 209 -11.32 12.99 -8.52
C ALA A 209 -11.40 13.04 -10.06
N ARG A 210 -10.81 14.09 -10.63
CA ARG A 210 -10.48 14.20 -12.05
C ARG A 210 -9.00 13.89 -12.32
N ILE A 211 -8.18 13.87 -11.27
CA ILE A 211 -6.78 13.45 -11.31
C ILE A 211 -6.67 11.94 -11.19
N PRO A 212 -5.59 11.29 -11.67
CA PRO A 212 -5.35 9.87 -11.48
C PRO A 212 -5.33 9.48 -10.00
N VAL A 213 -6.00 8.38 -9.65
CA VAL A 213 -6.07 7.87 -8.27
C VAL A 213 -5.66 6.41 -8.25
N ILE A 214 -4.71 6.07 -7.39
CA ILE A 214 -4.42 4.67 -7.05
C ILE A 214 -5.52 4.16 -6.11
N GLN A 215 -6.06 2.99 -6.42
CA GLN A 215 -7.16 2.42 -5.65
C GLN A 215 -6.71 1.17 -4.90
N HIS A 216 -7.05 1.14 -3.62
CA HIS A 216 -6.94 -0.03 -2.77
C HIS A 216 -8.16 -0.05 -1.84
N TYR A 217 -9.13 -0.92 -2.10
CA TYR A 217 -10.39 -0.91 -1.36
C TYR A 217 -10.38 -1.84 -0.15
N GLN A 218 -9.96 -3.09 -0.33
CA GLN A 218 -9.98 -4.14 0.68
C GLN A 218 -8.88 -5.15 0.42
N GLY A 219 -8.42 -5.83 1.47
CA GLY A 219 -7.47 -6.94 1.42
C GLY A 219 -8.16 -8.27 1.74
N VAL A 220 -9.00 -8.79 0.84
CA VAL A 220 -9.55 -10.15 0.99
C VAL A 220 -8.55 -11.14 0.42
N CYS A 221 -7.71 -11.70 1.29
CA CYS A 221 -6.65 -12.62 0.91
C CYS A 221 -7.06 -14.07 1.12
N HIS A 222 -6.68 -14.98 0.20
CA HIS A 222 -7.00 -16.39 0.29
C HIS A 222 -5.76 -17.27 0.44
N LEU A 223 -5.95 -18.43 1.10
CA LEU A 223 -5.04 -19.57 1.05
C LEU A 223 -5.81 -20.78 0.55
N TYR A 224 -5.43 -21.35 -0.61
CA TYR A 224 -5.92 -22.62 -1.08
C TYR A 224 -5.02 -23.76 -0.61
N VAL A 225 -5.60 -24.73 0.11
CA VAL A 225 -4.95 -25.96 0.57
C VAL A 225 -5.34 -27.07 -0.41
N ALA A 226 -4.41 -27.46 -1.28
CA ALA A 226 -4.64 -28.43 -2.34
C ALA A 226 -4.66 -29.87 -1.82
N ALA A 227 -5.13 -30.81 -2.66
CA ALA A 227 -5.28 -32.24 -2.35
C ALA A 227 -3.97 -32.91 -1.90
N ASP A 228 -2.83 -32.46 -2.43
CA ASP A 228 -1.48 -32.98 -2.15
C ASP A 228 -0.67 -32.15 -1.16
N ALA A 229 -1.30 -31.13 -0.55
CA ALA A 229 -0.64 -30.19 0.35
C ALA A 229 0.02 -30.90 1.55
N ASP A 230 1.13 -30.32 2.01
CA ASP A 230 1.61 -30.58 3.36
C ASP A 230 0.68 -29.89 4.36
N LEU A 231 -0.15 -30.68 5.05
CA LEU A 231 -1.19 -30.14 5.92
C LEU A 231 -0.63 -29.43 7.16
N GLN A 232 0.55 -29.82 7.64
CA GLN A 232 1.23 -29.12 8.75
C GLN A 232 1.75 -27.75 8.29
N LEU A 233 2.32 -27.71 7.09
CA LEU A 233 2.72 -26.44 6.48
C LEU A 233 1.50 -25.54 6.23
N ALA A 234 0.41 -26.07 5.68
CA ALA A 234 -0.81 -25.32 5.45
C ALA A 234 -1.37 -24.68 6.74
N ALA A 235 -1.42 -25.46 7.84
CA ALA A 235 -1.85 -24.96 9.15
C ALA A 235 -0.91 -23.84 9.69
N LYS A 236 0.41 -24.03 9.53
CA LYS A 236 1.41 -23.01 9.91
C LYS A 236 1.24 -21.72 9.08
N LEU A 237 1.04 -21.83 7.78
CA LEU A 237 0.83 -20.69 6.89
C LEU A 237 -0.45 -19.93 7.24
N ALA A 238 -1.57 -20.62 7.45
CA ALA A 238 -2.85 -20.03 7.82
C ALA A 238 -2.75 -19.30 9.18
N ALA A 239 -2.19 -19.96 10.19
CA ALA A 239 -2.00 -19.37 11.52
C ALA A 239 -1.12 -18.12 11.48
N ASN A 240 0.02 -18.16 10.79
CA ASN A 240 0.89 -16.99 10.59
C ASN A 240 0.15 -15.88 9.83
N ALA A 241 -0.51 -16.22 8.74
CA ALA A 241 -1.18 -15.25 7.88
C ALA A 241 -2.35 -14.54 8.58
N LYS A 242 -3.07 -15.23 9.49
CA LYS A 242 -4.20 -14.64 10.22
C LYS A 242 -3.81 -14.01 11.55
N MET A 243 -2.99 -14.71 12.36
CA MET A 243 -2.82 -14.35 13.77
C MET A 243 -1.66 -13.39 14.02
N SER A 244 -0.66 -13.32 13.15
CA SER A 244 0.51 -12.45 13.37
C SER A 244 0.14 -10.96 13.44
N ARG A 245 -0.83 -10.53 12.62
CA ARG A 245 -1.35 -9.15 12.62
C ARG A 245 -2.70 -9.09 11.88
N PRO A 246 -3.83 -9.38 12.53
CA PRO A 246 -5.13 -9.53 11.86
C PRO A 246 -5.66 -8.24 11.23
N GLY A 247 -5.28 -7.06 11.74
CA GLY A 247 -5.78 -5.75 11.30
C GLY A 247 -5.05 -5.13 10.10
N VAL A 248 -4.37 -5.92 9.25
CA VAL A 248 -3.68 -5.44 8.05
C VAL A 248 -4.21 -6.11 6.78
N CYS A 249 -4.10 -5.42 5.64
CA CYS A 249 -4.69 -5.81 4.36
C CYS A 249 -4.13 -7.10 3.75
N ASN A 250 -2.94 -7.55 4.14
CA ASN A 250 -2.35 -8.81 3.71
C ASN A 250 -2.57 -9.96 4.71
N ALA A 251 -3.40 -9.75 5.74
CA ALA A 251 -3.86 -10.82 6.61
C ALA A 251 -4.79 -11.77 5.85
N LEU A 252 -4.77 -13.04 6.21
CA LEU A 252 -5.65 -14.05 5.62
C LEU A 252 -7.11 -13.80 6.02
N GLU A 253 -8.02 -13.81 5.05
CA GLU A 253 -9.46 -13.62 5.31
C GLU A 253 -10.31 -14.84 4.92
N CYS A 254 -9.76 -15.69 4.04
CA CYS A 254 -10.46 -16.92 3.64
C CYS A 254 -9.47 -18.07 3.42
N VAL A 255 -9.79 -19.26 3.95
CA VAL A 255 -9.12 -20.52 3.63
C VAL A 255 -10.05 -21.39 2.78
N LEU A 256 -9.53 -21.82 1.62
CA LEU A 256 -10.17 -22.78 0.74
C LEU A 256 -9.47 -24.14 0.91
N VAL A 257 -10.21 -25.18 1.20
CA VAL A 257 -9.65 -26.52 1.45
C VAL A 257 -10.20 -27.50 0.43
N ASP A 258 -9.31 -28.23 -0.24
CA ASP A 258 -9.72 -29.28 -1.16
C ASP A 258 -10.54 -30.35 -0.44
N ALA A 259 -11.64 -30.77 -1.06
CA ALA A 259 -12.57 -31.74 -0.49
C ALA A 259 -11.91 -33.06 -0.09
N SER A 260 -10.94 -33.52 -0.87
CA SER A 260 -10.25 -34.81 -0.64
C SER A 260 -9.40 -34.82 0.65
N VAL A 261 -8.98 -33.66 1.14
CA VAL A 261 -8.16 -33.54 2.35
C VAL A 261 -8.88 -32.83 3.50
N ALA A 262 -10.11 -32.34 3.30
CA ALA A 262 -10.86 -31.56 4.26
C ALA A 262 -10.96 -32.21 5.65
N ALA A 263 -11.27 -33.53 5.70
CA ALA A 263 -11.39 -34.28 6.95
C ALA A 263 -10.09 -34.29 7.80
N LYS A 264 -8.91 -34.11 7.17
CA LYS A 264 -7.62 -34.09 7.85
C LYS A 264 -7.12 -32.67 8.05
N ALA A 265 -7.31 -31.79 7.06
CA ALA A 265 -6.80 -30.44 7.07
C ALA A 265 -7.55 -29.54 8.06
N LEU A 266 -8.88 -29.60 8.07
CA LEU A 266 -9.70 -28.68 8.87
C LEU A 266 -9.47 -28.83 10.39
N PRO A 267 -9.39 -30.03 10.99
CA PRO A 267 -9.02 -30.17 12.39
C PRO A 267 -7.62 -29.63 12.73
N LEU A 268 -6.66 -29.73 11.81
CA LEU A 268 -5.31 -29.18 12.00
C LEU A 268 -5.31 -27.65 11.95
N LEU A 269 -6.07 -27.07 11.01
CA LEU A 269 -6.26 -25.61 10.89
C LEU A 269 -6.94 -25.05 12.15
N ASP A 270 -7.97 -25.74 12.65
CA ASP A 270 -8.69 -25.36 13.86
C ASP A 270 -7.77 -25.39 15.10
N ALA A 271 -7.01 -26.46 15.26
CA ALA A 271 -6.04 -26.59 16.36
C ALA A 271 -4.91 -25.55 16.30
N ALA A 272 -4.48 -25.17 15.10
CA ALA A 272 -3.44 -24.16 14.91
C ALA A 272 -3.90 -22.71 15.21
N MET A 273 -5.21 -22.47 15.19
CA MET A 273 -5.79 -21.12 15.34
C MET A 273 -6.86 -21.05 16.42
N PRO A 274 -6.57 -21.43 17.69
CA PRO A 274 -7.57 -21.56 18.75
C PRO A 274 -8.30 -20.26 19.12
N SER A 275 -7.68 -19.10 18.87
CA SER A 275 -8.25 -17.77 19.13
C SER A 275 -9.01 -17.17 17.96
N VAL A 276 -9.04 -17.85 16.80
CA VAL A 276 -9.71 -17.33 15.60
C VAL A 276 -11.12 -17.89 15.50
N GLU A 277 -12.13 -17.05 15.32
CA GLU A 277 -13.48 -17.46 14.97
C GLU A 277 -13.48 -17.99 13.52
N LEU A 278 -13.82 -19.25 13.32
CA LEU A 278 -13.89 -19.88 12.01
C LEU A 278 -15.33 -19.85 11.48
N ARG A 279 -15.57 -19.10 10.39
CA ARG A 279 -16.85 -19.03 9.69
C ARG A 279 -16.87 -20.04 8.56
N CYS A 280 -17.58 -21.12 8.76
CA CYS A 280 -17.49 -22.34 7.99
C CYS A 280 -18.70 -22.52 7.05
N ASP A 281 -18.46 -22.98 5.82
CA ASP A 281 -19.53 -23.51 4.97
C ASP A 281 -20.09 -24.84 5.53
N GLU A 282 -21.20 -25.31 5.01
CA GLU A 282 -21.87 -26.54 5.46
C GLU A 282 -20.93 -27.76 5.45
N ARG A 283 -20.03 -27.85 4.44
CA ARG A 283 -19.08 -28.96 4.29
C ARG A 283 -17.96 -28.91 5.31
N SER A 284 -17.49 -27.71 5.67
CA SER A 284 -16.41 -27.53 6.66
C SER A 284 -16.89 -27.64 8.10
N LEU A 285 -18.15 -27.27 8.40
CA LEU A 285 -18.74 -27.40 9.75
C LEU A 285 -18.66 -28.83 10.29
N ALA A 286 -18.76 -29.85 9.43
CA ALA A 286 -18.66 -31.25 9.82
C ALA A 286 -17.31 -31.61 10.47
N TYR A 287 -16.24 -30.81 10.24
CA TYR A 287 -14.89 -31.08 10.70
C TYR A 287 -14.35 -30.02 11.68
N VAL A 288 -15.12 -28.96 11.95
CA VAL A 288 -14.75 -27.87 12.85
C VAL A 288 -15.85 -27.67 13.91
N PRO A 289 -15.82 -28.42 15.03
CA PRO A 289 -16.92 -28.42 16.01
C PRO A 289 -17.22 -27.06 16.63
N ARG A 290 -16.26 -26.15 16.73
CA ARG A 290 -16.44 -24.79 17.25
C ARG A 290 -16.72 -23.76 16.14
N GLY A 291 -16.77 -24.19 14.88
CA GLY A 291 -17.06 -23.32 13.73
C GLY A 291 -18.48 -22.74 13.81
N VAL A 292 -18.65 -21.56 13.31
CA VAL A 292 -19.96 -20.92 13.14
C VAL A 292 -20.35 -20.93 11.66
N PRO A 293 -21.65 -21.02 11.32
CA PRO A 293 -22.06 -20.96 9.93
C PRO A 293 -21.64 -19.66 9.24
N ALA A 294 -21.01 -19.76 8.07
CA ALA A 294 -20.68 -18.62 7.24
C ALA A 294 -21.91 -18.13 6.48
N SER A 295 -22.03 -16.80 6.36
CA SER A 295 -22.92 -16.17 5.38
C SER A 295 -22.22 -15.98 4.02
N PRO A 296 -22.96 -15.83 2.92
CA PRO A 296 -22.34 -15.56 1.61
C PRO A 296 -21.46 -14.29 1.60
N GLU A 297 -21.79 -13.31 2.41
CA GLU A 297 -21.07 -12.03 2.55
C GLU A 297 -19.71 -12.19 3.23
N ASP A 298 -19.52 -13.23 4.04
CA ASP A 298 -18.27 -13.47 4.77
C ASP A 298 -17.11 -13.79 3.83
N TYR A 299 -17.36 -14.38 2.67
CA TYR A 299 -16.31 -14.77 1.71
C TYR A 299 -15.67 -13.59 0.97
N GLY A 300 -16.36 -12.44 0.88
CA GLY A 300 -15.84 -11.22 0.26
C GLY A 300 -15.52 -10.12 1.28
N ARG A 301 -15.41 -10.48 2.55
CA ARG A 301 -15.24 -9.53 3.65
C ARG A 301 -13.80 -9.49 4.16
N GLU A 302 -13.26 -8.31 4.30
CA GLU A 302 -12.05 -8.04 5.07
C GLU A 302 -12.46 -7.84 6.53
N PHE A 303 -12.20 -8.83 7.39
CA PHE A 303 -12.64 -8.81 8.78
C PHE A 303 -11.80 -7.87 9.65
N LEU A 304 -10.49 -7.79 9.37
CA LEU A 304 -9.52 -7.00 10.16
C LEU A 304 -9.47 -7.42 11.64
N ASP A 305 -9.86 -8.64 11.94
CA ASP A 305 -9.97 -9.21 13.27
C ASP A 305 -9.61 -10.71 13.23
N LEU A 306 -9.60 -11.37 14.38
CA LEU A 306 -9.38 -12.81 14.51
C LEU A 306 -10.62 -13.61 14.06
N ILE A 307 -11.08 -13.34 12.85
CA ILE A 307 -12.19 -14.01 12.16
C ILE A 307 -11.69 -14.48 10.80
N LEU A 308 -12.02 -15.71 10.40
CA LEU A 308 -11.58 -16.34 9.15
C LEU A 308 -12.70 -17.10 8.51
N ALA A 309 -13.00 -16.82 7.24
CA ALA A 309 -13.91 -17.64 6.44
C ALA A 309 -13.22 -18.96 6.01
N VAL A 310 -13.95 -20.05 6.06
CA VAL A 310 -13.46 -21.38 5.68
C VAL A 310 -14.45 -22.02 4.72
N LYS A 311 -13.93 -22.56 3.60
CA LYS A 311 -14.77 -23.21 2.60
C LYS A 311 -14.09 -24.44 2.01
N VAL A 312 -14.87 -25.52 1.83
CA VAL A 312 -14.45 -26.71 1.09
C VAL A 312 -14.74 -26.50 -0.40
N VAL A 313 -13.74 -26.78 -1.23
CA VAL A 313 -13.81 -26.63 -2.70
C VAL A 313 -13.42 -27.93 -3.42
N ASP A 314 -13.91 -28.10 -4.65
CA ASP A 314 -13.65 -29.28 -5.46
C ASP A 314 -12.56 -28.98 -6.50
N GLY A 315 -11.29 -29.05 -6.05
CA GLY A 315 -10.11 -28.84 -6.87
C GLY A 315 -9.75 -27.38 -7.15
N LEU A 316 -8.67 -27.22 -7.92
CA LEU A 316 -8.06 -25.93 -8.25
C LEU A 316 -9.02 -24.98 -8.98
N GLU A 317 -9.77 -25.49 -9.96
CA GLU A 317 -10.70 -24.65 -10.75
C GLU A 317 -11.79 -24.02 -9.85
N SER A 318 -12.33 -24.80 -8.91
CA SER A 318 -13.32 -24.30 -7.95
C SER A 318 -12.72 -23.26 -6.99
N ALA A 319 -11.45 -23.45 -6.58
CA ALA A 319 -10.73 -22.46 -5.76
C ALA A 319 -10.51 -21.15 -6.53
N LEU A 320 -10.04 -21.22 -7.77
CA LEU A 320 -9.83 -20.06 -8.65
C LEU A 320 -11.14 -19.32 -8.95
N ALA A 321 -12.23 -20.05 -9.20
CA ALA A 321 -13.55 -19.45 -9.41
C ALA A 321 -14.05 -18.73 -8.14
N HIS A 322 -13.79 -19.28 -6.95
CA HIS A 322 -14.10 -18.63 -5.68
C HIS A 322 -13.29 -17.33 -5.52
N ILE A 323 -11.98 -17.39 -5.72
CA ILE A 323 -11.07 -16.23 -5.65
C ILE A 323 -11.50 -15.14 -6.65
N ALA A 324 -11.80 -15.51 -7.89
CA ALA A 324 -12.26 -14.57 -8.91
C ALA A 324 -13.55 -13.84 -8.51
N ARG A 325 -14.44 -14.51 -7.78
CA ARG A 325 -15.73 -13.94 -7.34
C ARG A 325 -15.62 -13.08 -6.09
N PHE A 326 -14.84 -13.49 -5.11
CA PHE A 326 -14.83 -12.91 -3.76
C PHE A 326 -13.52 -12.19 -3.42
N GLY A 327 -12.43 -12.47 -4.13
CA GLY A 327 -11.13 -11.86 -3.91
C GLY A 327 -11.10 -10.37 -4.25
N SER A 328 -10.16 -9.70 -3.67
CA SER A 328 -9.94 -8.24 -3.83
C SER A 328 -8.79 -7.90 -4.79
N ARG A 329 -8.19 -8.90 -5.44
CA ARG A 329 -6.96 -8.78 -6.25
C ARG A 329 -5.75 -8.35 -5.42
N HIS A 330 -5.75 -8.61 -4.13
CA HIS A 330 -4.66 -8.23 -3.25
C HIS A 330 -3.60 -9.31 -3.16
N THR A 331 -3.90 -10.43 -2.50
CA THR A 331 -2.92 -11.49 -2.24
C THR A 331 -3.59 -12.84 -2.24
N GLU A 332 -3.07 -13.76 -3.04
CA GLU A 332 -3.57 -15.12 -3.13
C GLU A 332 -2.43 -16.12 -2.93
N SER A 333 -2.67 -17.18 -2.16
CA SER A 333 -1.66 -18.19 -1.86
C SER A 333 -2.20 -19.59 -2.10
N ILE A 334 -1.33 -20.49 -2.57
CA ILE A 334 -1.60 -21.94 -2.66
C ILE A 334 -0.60 -22.72 -1.81
N CYS A 335 -1.08 -23.75 -1.11
CA CYS A 335 -0.25 -24.76 -0.47
C CYS A 335 -0.40 -26.07 -1.25
N THR A 336 0.66 -26.51 -1.94
CA THR A 336 0.72 -27.73 -2.76
C THR A 336 2.16 -28.22 -2.88
N ARG A 337 2.34 -29.52 -3.12
CA ARG A 337 3.63 -30.14 -3.51
C ARG A 337 3.76 -30.31 -5.02
N ASP A 338 2.65 -30.20 -5.76
CA ASP A 338 2.63 -30.28 -7.22
C ASP A 338 3.04 -28.94 -7.84
N ALA A 339 4.24 -28.92 -8.41
CA ALA A 339 4.77 -27.75 -9.08
C ALA A 339 3.93 -27.33 -10.30
N SER A 340 3.31 -28.28 -11.01
CA SER A 340 2.46 -27.97 -12.17
C SER A 340 1.19 -27.23 -11.74
N MET A 341 0.56 -27.70 -10.67
CA MET A 341 -0.61 -27.05 -10.06
C MET A 341 -0.24 -25.68 -9.50
N ALA A 342 0.92 -25.55 -8.86
CA ALA A 342 1.41 -24.29 -8.36
C ALA A 342 1.59 -23.26 -9.48
N GLU A 343 2.30 -23.63 -10.56
CA GLU A 343 2.51 -22.76 -11.73
C GLU A 343 1.20 -22.39 -12.43
N GLN A 344 0.21 -23.30 -12.46
CA GLN A 344 -1.12 -22.97 -12.96
C GLN A 344 -1.80 -21.92 -12.07
N PHE A 345 -1.78 -22.10 -10.75
CA PHE A 345 -2.35 -21.13 -9.79
C PHE A 345 -1.66 -19.76 -9.89
N LEU A 346 -0.32 -19.74 -9.93
CA LEU A 346 0.47 -18.51 -10.05
C LEU A 346 0.15 -17.72 -11.32
N ARG A 347 -0.21 -18.41 -12.41
CA ARG A 347 -0.57 -17.80 -13.68
C ARG A 347 -2.03 -17.32 -13.72
N GLU A 348 -2.96 -18.06 -13.11
CA GLU A 348 -4.40 -17.86 -13.29
C GLU A 348 -5.05 -17.04 -12.17
N ALA A 349 -4.47 -16.99 -10.97
CA ALA A 349 -4.99 -16.17 -9.89
C ALA A 349 -4.74 -14.67 -10.18
N ASP A 350 -5.82 -13.89 -10.32
CA ASP A 350 -5.74 -12.46 -10.61
C ASP A 350 -5.54 -11.64 -9.33
N ALA A 351 -4.29 -11.57 -8.87
CA ALA A 351 -3.90 -10.80 -7.69
C ALA A 351 -2.57 -10.08 -7.88
N SER A 352 -2.35 -9.03 -7.08
CA SER A 352 -1.12 -8.24 -7.12
C SER A 352 0.10 -8.98 -6.57
N CYS A 353 -0.15 -9.98 -5.72
CA CYS A 353 0.86 -10.91 -5.22
C CYS A 353 0.27 -12.31 -5.17
N VAL A 354 0.91 -13.25 -5.86
CA VAL A 354 0.51 -14.65 -5.86
C VAL A 354 1.65 -15.48 -5.30
N LEU A 355 1.33 -16.37 -4.37
CA LEU A 355 2.32 -17.06 -3.54
C LEU A 355 2.15 -18.58 -3.61
N TRP A 356 3.26 -19.28 -3.63
CA TRP A 356 3.32 -20.74 -3.51
C TRP A 356 4.04 -21.11 -2.22
N ASN A 357 3.37 -21.86 -1.34
CA ASN A 357 3.89 -22.31 -0.05
C ASN A 357 4.45 -21.19 0.84
N ALA A 358 3.82 -20.01 0.78
CA ALA A 358 4.23 -18.85 1.55
C ALA A 358 3.01 -18.14 2.16
N SER A 359 3.21 -17.48 3.30
CA SER A 359 2.19 -16.70 3.99
C SER A 359 1.81 -15.45 3.20
N THR A 360 0.52 -15.09 3.18
CA THR A 360 0.04 -13.84 2.54
C THR A 360 0.68 -12.59 3.14
N ARG A 361 1.25 -12.70 4.35
CA ARG A 361 1.98 -11.64 5.05
C ARG A 361 3.23 -11.15 4.31
N PHE A 362 3.76 -11.92 3.36
CA PHE A 362 4.89 -11.51 2.54
C PHE A 362 4.54 -10.46 1.47
N ASN A 363 3.25 -10.22 1.17
CA ASN A 363 2.88 -9.08 0.32
C ASN A 363 3.01 -7.75 1.09
N ASP A 364 4.23 -7.33 1.27
CA ASP A 364 4.67 -6.15 2.03
C ASP A 364 5.95 -5.61 1.38
N GLY A 365 6.06 -4.31 1.24
CA GLY A 365 7.19 -3.69 0.54
C GLY A 365 8.56 -3.99 1.16
N GLY A 366 8.63 -4.11 2.50
CA GLY A 366 9.84 -4.50 3.21
C GLY A 366 10.20 -5.95 2.96
N GLU A 367 9.24 -6.86 3.10
CA GLU A 367 9.41 -8.31 2.94
C GLU A 367 9.75 -8.70 1.49
N LEU A 368 9.17 -8.01 0.49
CA LEU A 368 9.48 -8.20 -0.93
C LEU A 368 10.78 -7.51 -1.39
N GLY A 369 11.50 -6.85 -0.47
CA GLY A 369 12.79 -6.22 -0.77
C GLY A 369 12.68 -4.87 -1.47
N LEU A 370 11.53 -4.22 -1.48
CA LEU A 370 11.36 -2.85 -1.99
C LEU A 370 11.88 -1.79 -1.01
N GLY A 371 12.23 -2.20 0.21
CA GLY A 371 12.81 -1.39 1.27
C GLY A 371 11.83 -0.49 2.00
N ALA A 372 10.81 0.04 1.34
CA ALA A 372 9.75 0.85 1.91
C ALA A 372 8.51 0.82 1.02
N GLU A 373 7.35 1.17 1.60
CA GLU A 373 6.07 1.11 0.93
C GLU A 373 5.23 2.36 1.22
N ILE A 374 4.77 3.04 0.18
CA ILE A 374 3.81 4.15 0.31
C ILE A 374 2.36 3.64 0.34
N GLY A 375 2.13 2.43 -0.13
CA GLY A 375 0.83 1.76 -0.21
C GLY A 375 0.87 0.54 -1.11
N ILE A 376 -0.25 -0.19 -1.13
CA ILE A 376 -0.47 -1.32 -2.02
C ILE A 376 -1.58 -0.94 -3.00
N SER A 377 -1.36 -1.15 -4.30
CA SER A 377 -2.36 -0.94 -5.34
C SER A 377 -2.99 -2.27 -5.74
N THR A 378 -4.32 -2.29 -5.86
CA THR A 378 -5.06 -3.41 -6.47
C THR A 378 -5.57 -3.06 -7.86
N SER A 379 -5.21 -1.89 -8.40
CA SER A 379 -5.46 -1.51 -9.79
C SER A 379 -4.25 -1.84 -10.67
N LYS A 380 -4.52 -2.33 -11.90
CA LYS A 380 -3.45 -2.74 -12.84
C LYS A 380 -2.82 -1.56 -13.57
N LEU A 381 -3.45 -0.39 -13.55
CA LEU A 381 -2.95 0.81 -14.20
C LEU A 381 -1.92 1.48 -13.31
N HIS A 382 -0.78 1.82 -13.88
CA HIS A 382 0.40 2.44 -13.30
C HIS A 382 1.19 1.51 -12.37
N ALA A 383 0.61 1.05 -11.25
CA ALA A 383 1.26 0.14 -10.28
C ALA A 383 0.29 -0.96 -9.85
N TYR A 384 0.80 -2.17 -9.61
CA TYR A 384 0.04 -3.32 -9.14
C TYR A 384 0.83 -4.03 -8.04
N GLY A 385 0.31 -4.02 -6.81
CA GLY A 385 0.99 -4.50 -5.60
C GLY A 385 1.59 -3.39 -4.75
N PRO A 386 2.55 -3.72 -3.86
CA PRO A 386 3.26 -2.78 -3.02
C PRO A 386 4.01 -1.73 -3.84
N MET A 387 3.93 -0.47 -3.41
CA MET A 387 4.48 0.67 -4.11
C MET A 387 5.68 1.25 -3.35
N GLY A 388 6.88 1.01 -3.86
CA GLY A 388 8.12 1.63 -3.40
C GLY A 388 8.53 2.84 -4.25
N LEU A 389 9.83 3.12 -4.29
CA LEU A 389 10.37 4.27 -5.04
C LEU A 389 10.14 4.17 -6.55
N ARG A 390 10.18 2.95 -7.12
CA ARG A 390 10.03 2.74 -8.57
C ARG A 390 8.60 3.05 -9.03
N GLU A 391 7.60 2.71 -8.23
CA GLU A 391 6.19 2.94 -8.52
C GLU A 391 5.80 4.42 -8.38
N LEU A 392 6.65 5.24 -7.76
CA LEU A 392 6.53 6.71 -7.76
C LEU A 392 7.21 7.36 -8.98
N THR A 393 7.56 6.56 -10.00
CA THR A 393 8.12 7.02 -11.27
C THR A 393 7.32 6.45 -12.43
N CYS A 394 7.40 7.12 -13.58
CA CYS A 394 6.99 6.58 -14.87
C CYS A 394 8.20 6.35 -15.78
N THR A 395 7.99 5.78 -16.95
CA THR A 395 9.04 5.66 -17.98
C THR A 395 8.76 6.57 -19.16
N ARG A 396 9.81 7.20 -19.70
CA ARG A 396 9.73 8.00 -20.95
C ARG A 396 10.79 7.53 -21.95
N PHE A 397 10.53 7.74 -23.22
CA PHE A 397 11.52 7.51 -24.25
C PHE A 397 12.50 8.70 -24.33
N VAL A 398 13.79 8.37 -24.37
CA VAL A 398 14.89 9.29 -24.67
C VAL A 398 15.53 8.81 -25.95
N VAL A 399 15.43 9.62 -27.00
CA VAL A 399 15.92 9.26 -28.35
C VAL A 399 17.08 10.18 -28.71
N ARG A 400 18.19 9.58 -29.14
CA ARG A 400 19.37 10.32 -29.63
C ARG A 400 19.63 9.94 -31.07
N GLY A 401 19.72 10.96 -31.91
CA GLY A 401 19.94 10.83 -33.35
C GLY A 401 21.01 11.79 -33.84
N ASP A 402 21.38 11.65 -35.11
CA ASP A 402 22.33 12.46 -35.86
C ASP A 402 21.67 13.04 -37.11
N GLY A 403 20.43 13.54 -37.02
CA GLY A 403 19.70 14.13 -38.12
C GLY A 403 18.78 13.18 -38.91
N GLN A 404 18.46 11.99 -38.35
CA GLN A 404 17.51 11.08 -38.99
C GLN A 404 16.14 11.72 -39.13
N VAL A 405 15.56 11.62 -40.31
CA VAL A 405 14.19 12.06 -40.61
C VAL A 405 13.29 10.86 -40.93
N ARG A 406 12.00 11.02 -40.73
CA ARG A 406 11.01 10.01 -41.10
C ARG A 406 10.69 10.18 -42.60
N THR A 407 10.92 9.10 -43.36
CA THR A 407 10.51 8.98 -44.79
C THR A 407 9.15 8.36 -44.90
#